data_e1031b7674fe70fb96dd8084f3c12b55
#
_entry.id   e1031b7674fe70fb96dd8084f3c12b55
#
_cell.length_a   1.000
_cell.length_b   1.000
_cell.length_c   1.000
_cell.angle_alpha   90.00
_cell.angle_beta   90.00
_cell.angle_gamma   90.00
#
_symmetry.space_group_name_H-M   'P 1'
#
loop_
_entity.id
_entity.type
_entity.pdbx_description
1 polymer ?
#
loop_
_entity_poly.entity_id
_entity_poly.type
_entity_poly.pdbx_seq_one_letter_code
_entity_poly.pdbx_strand_id
1 'polypeptide(L)'
;MDPPNLTFELDDANQDWAWPENTFDFIYVRFLSGCIRDWDKFYREAFRCLKPDGWFEHHEVGIGWTCEKGGITPDSPIGQFVQAFSIAGEKIGQTFRVVEDGLQTKGMKAAGFVDLEEKILRCPLGSWPTDPQLKQVGLMMNEVLLGDLEGM
;
A
#
# COMPACT_ATOMS: atom_id res chain seq x y z
N MET A 1 -1.71 -18.17 23.46
CA MET A 1 -0.39 -17.90 24.08
C MET A 1 0.48 -17.35 22.96
N ASP A 2 0.88 -16.11 23.07
CA ASP A 2 1.66 -15.46 22.03
C ASP A 2 3.09 -16.04 22.00
N PRO A 3 3.72 -16.12 20.82
CA PRO A 3 5.10 -16.58 20.70
C PRO A 3 6.02 -15.69 21.55
N PRO A 4 7.05 -16.25 22.24
CA PRO A 4 7.90 -15.48 23.14
C PRO A 4 8.78 -14.43 22.45
N ASN A 5 8.85 -14.46 21.13
CA ASN A 5 9.60 -13.52 20.30
C ASN A 5 8.67 -12.52 19.57
N LEU A 6 7.41 -12.40 19.97
CA LEU A 6 6.44 -11.48 19.38
C LEU A 6 6.02 -10.44 20.43
N THR A 7 6.07 -9.17 20.04
CA THR A 7 5.58 -8.05 20.83
C THR A 7 4.62 -7.23 19.96
N PHE A 8 3.46 -6.90 20.50
CA PHE A 8 2.50 -5.99 19.86
C PHE A 8 2.62 -4.62 20.51
N GLU A 9 2.78 -3.60 19.68
CA GLU A 9 2.78 -2.20 20.10
C GLU A 9 1.68 -1.46 19.32
N LEU A 10 0.98 -0.56 20.01
CA LEU A 10 0.00 0.33 19.39
C LEU A 10 0.63 1.71 19.28
N ASP A 11 0.88 2.16 18.06
CA ASP A 11 1.51 3.45 17.78
C ASP A 11 0.91 4.11 16.54
N ASP A 12 1.12 5.42 16.37
CA ASP A 12 0.70 6.20 15.21
C ASP A 12 1.90 6.43 14.28
N ALA A 13 1.91 5.76 13.14
CA ALA A 13 2.95 5.86 12.13
C ALA A 13 3.13 7.28 11.52
N ASN A 14 2.22 8.22 11.79
CA ASN A 14 2.33 9.62 11.39
C ASN A 14 3.16 10.46 12.37
N GLN A 15 3.42 9.94 13.56
CA GLN A 15 4.26 10.60 14.58
C GLN A 15 5.75 10.30 14.34
N ASP A 16 6.61 10.86 15.19
CA ASP A 16 8.01 10.45 15.24
C ASP A 16 8.09 9.05 15.85
N TRP A 17 8.79 8.14 15.20
CA TRP A 17 8.88 6.77 15.69
C TRP A 17 9.69 6.69 16.98
N ALA A 18 9.15 6.02 17.98
CA ALA A 18 9.76 5.90 19.30
C ALA A 18 11.05 5.05 19.32
N TRP A 19 11.29 4.25 18.30
CA TRP A 19 12.46 3.37 18.21
C TRP A 19 13.74 4.17 17.92
N PRO A 20 14.87 3.79 18.55
CA PRO A 20 16.18 4.37 18.26
C PRO A 20 16.62 4.12 16.80
N GLU A 21 17.64 4.86 16.37
CA GLU A 21 18.33 4.58 15.11
C GLU A 21 18.92 3.16 15.10
N ASN A 22 18.99 2.54 13.91
CA ASN A 22 19.62 1.22 13.72
C ASN A 22 19.02 0.11 14.60
N THR A 23 17.71 0.12 14.80
CA THR A 23 17.00 -0.88 15.63
C THR A 23 16.65 -2.14 14.85
N PHE A 24 16.12 -2.00 13.63
CA PHE A 24 15.54 -3.11 12.89
C PHE A 24 16.46 -3.64 11.78
N ASP A 25 16.48 -4.96 11.61
CA ASP A 25 17.13 -5.61 10.46
C ASP A 25 16.19 -5.62 9.24
N PHE A 26 14.88 -5.61 9.48
CA PHE A 26 13.86 -5.62 8.44
C PHE A 26 12.62 -4.84 8.89
N ILE A 27 12.08 -4.00 8.02
CA ILE A 27 10.81 -3.31 8.19
C ILE A 27 9.90 -3.69 7.04
N TYR A 28 8.70 -4.18 7.37
CA TYR A 28 7.66 -4.53 6.41
C TYR A 28 6.42 -3.69 6.59
N VAL A 29 5.96 -3.09 5.51
CA VAL A 29 4.82 -2.18 5.49
C VAL A 29 3.84 -2.62 4.40
N ARG A 30 2.53 -2.58 4.70
CA ARG A 30 1.51 -2.87 3.70
C ARG A 30 0.21 -2.13 3.98
N PHE A 31 -0.48 -1.73 2.91
CA PHE A 31 -1.85 -1.21 2.91
C PHE A 31 -2.05 0.00 3.82
N LEU A 32 -1.17 0.99 3.69
CA LEU A 32 -1.25 2.26 4.41
C LEU A 32 -1.72 3.43 3.54
N SER A 33 -2.13 3.18 2.29
CA SER A 33 -2.75 4.20 1.43
C SER A 33 -3.95 4.82 2.14
N GLY A 34 -4.02 6.16 2.16
CA GLY A 34 -5.05 6.88 2.91
C GLY A 34 -4.82 6.98 4.42
N CYS A 35 -3.74 6.39 4.97
CA CYS A 35 -3.43 6.43 6.40
C CYS A 35 -2.26 7.35 6.74
N ILE A 36 -1.32 7.56 5.80
CA ILE A 36 -0.12 8.35 6.01
C ILE A 36 -0.31 9.75 5.41
N ARG A 37 -0.01 10.78 6.23
CA ARG A 37 -0.09 12.19 5.83
C ARG A 37 1.17 12.68 5.12
N ASP A 38 2.32 12.29 5.64
CA ASP A 38 3.64 12.68 5.14
C ASP A 38 4.46 11.42 4.84
N TRP A 39 4.41 10.96 3.59
CA TRP A 39 5.16 9.81 3.12
C TRP A 39 6.66 10.03 3.15
N ASP A 40 7.14 11.25 2.92
CA ASP A 40 8.56 11.55 2.98
C ASP A 40 9.09 11.43 4.41
N LYS A 41 8.33 11.93 5.40
CA LYS A 41 8.65 11.72 6.82
C LYS A 41 8.63 10.23 7.16
N PHE A 42 7.62 9.51 6.74
CA PHE A 42 7.47 8.08 6.99
C PHE A 42 8.68 7.28 6.50
N TYR A 43 9.14 7.51 5.27
CA TYR A 43 10.33 6.83 4.75
C TYR A 43 11.62 7.26 5.45
N ARG A 44 11.75 8.54 5.85
CA ARG A 44 12.91 8.97 6.65
C ARG A 44 12.97 8.28 8.01
N GLU A 45 11.83 8.12 8.70
CA GLU A 45 11.75 7.38 9.95
C GLU A 45 12.09 5.90 9.76
N ALA A 46 11.54 5.26 8.74
CA ALA A 46 11.87 3.88 8.42
C ALA A 46 13.38 3.70 8.14
N PHE A 47 13.96 4.59 7.34
CA PHE A 47 15.39 4.58 7.04
C PHE A 47 16.25 4.79 8.29
N ARG A 48 15.88 5.73 9.15
CA ARG A 48 16.56 5.99 10.42
C ARG A 48 16.56 4.78 11.36
N CYS A 49 15.44 4.09 11.44
CA CYS A 49 15.28 2.95 12.34
C CYS A 49 15.88 1.65 11.80
N LEU A 50 16.20 1.57 10.50
CA LEU A 50 16.88 0.42 9.93
C LEU A 50 18.37 0.44 10.26
N LYS A 51 18.92 -0.75 10.53
CA LYS A 51 20.36 -0.96 10.61
C LYS A 51 21.02 -0.79 9.24
N PRO A 52 22.31 -0.49 9.18
CA PRO A 52 23.10 -0.65 7.94
C PRO A 52 22.88 -2.05 7.36
N ASP A 53 22.70 -2.13 6.04
CA ASP A 53 22.38 -3.37 5.31
C ASP A 53 21.00 -3.99 5.65
N GLY A 54 20.17 -3.30 6.43
CA GLY A 54 18.79 -3.71 6.69
C GLY A 54 17.88 -3.54 5.47
N TRP A 55 16.78 -4.29 5.42
CA TRP A 55 15.82 -4.28 4.32
C TRP A 55 14.52 -3.58 4.69
N PHE A 56 14.00 -2.83 3.73
CA PHE A 56 12.67 -2.22 3.80
C PHE A 56 11.80 -2.75 2.66
N GLU A 57 10.62 -3.25 2.98
CA GLU A 57 9.66 -3.75 2.00
C GLU A 57 8.32 -3.05 2.19
N HIS A 58 7.78 -2.48 1.11
CA HIS A 58 6.51 -1.76 1.13
C HIS A 58 5.56 -2.26 0.04
N HIS A 59 4.45 -2.83 0.45
CA HIS A 59 3.38 -3.31 -0.42
C HIS A 59 2.19 -2.37 -0.38
N GLU A 60 1.71 -1.94 -1.54
CA GLU A 60 0.49 -1.18 -1.68
C GLU A 60 -0.39 -1.71 -2.79
N VAL A 61 -1.69 -1.41 -2.69
CA VAL A 61 -2.64 -1.64 -3.77
C VAL A 61 -2.95 -0.30 -4.44
N GLY A 62 -2.76 -0.24 -5.76
CA GLY A 62 -3.20 0.90 -6.54
C GLY A 62 -4.73 0.96 -6.62
N ILE A 63 -5.28 2.16 -6.57
CA ILE A 63 -6.71 2.39 -6.80
C ILE A 63 -7.06 2.45 -8.30
N GLY A 64 -6.05 2.43 -9.16
CA GLY A 64 -6.19 2.43 -10.62
C GLY A 64 -6.63 1.07 -11.15
N TRP A 65 -7.85 0.98 -11.64
CA TRP A 65 -8.39 -0.23 -12.26
C TRP A 65 -8.13 -0.26 -13.76
N THR A 66 -7.84 -1.43 -14.29
CA THR A 66 -7.66 -1.64 -15.72
C THR A 66 -8.63 -2.70 -16.25
N CYS A 67 -9.14 -2.51 -17.45
CA CYS A 67 -9.96 -3.50 -18.15
C CYS A 67 -9.42 -3.68 -19.57
N GLU A 68 -9.00 -4.90 -19.92
CA GLU A 68 -8.44 -5.21 -21.24
C GLU A 68 -9.43 -4.99 -22.39
N LYS A 69 -10.73 -5.13 -22.10
CA LYS A 69 -11.80 -4.89 -23.09
C LYS A 69 -12.23 -3.42 -23.16
N GLY A 70 -11.59 -2.53 -22.38
CA GLY A 70 -12.02 -1.13 -22.25
C GLY A 70 -13.26 -0.98 -21.36
N GLY A 71 -13.78 0.24 -21.29
CA GLY A 71 -15.03 0.52 -20.56
C GLY A 71 -14.85 1.14 -19.18
N ILE A 72 -13.62 1.26 -18.64
CA ILE A 72 -13.36 2.07 -17.46
C ILE A 72 -13.07 3.49 -17.93
N THR A 73 -14.04 4.36 -17.75
CA THR A 73 -13.93 5.80 -18.01
C THR A 73 -14.17 6.56 -16.69
N PRO A 74 -13.85 7.84 -16.61
CA PRO A 74 -14.16 8.65 -15.41
C PRO A 74 -15.64 8.59 -15.01
N ASP A 75 -16.54 8.48 -15.96
CA ASP A 75 -18.00 8.43 -15.73
C ASP A 75 -18.53 7.01 -15.43
N SER A 76 -17.70 5.98 -15.58
CA SER A 76 -18.09 4.62 -15.18
C SER A 76 -18.17 4.48 -13.66
N PRO A 77 -18.96 3.55 -13.12
CA PRO A 77 -19.04 3.35 -11.65
C PRO A 77 -17.68 3.18 -10.98
N ILE A 78 -16.77 2.41 -11.59
CA ILE A 78 -15.40 2.23 -11.09
C ILE A 78 -14.60 3.54 -11.19
N GLY A 79 -14.74 4.29 -12.29
CA GLY A 79 -14.08 5.59 -12.44
C GLY A 79 -14.54 6.60 -11.38
N GLN A 80 -15.84 6.66 -11.11
CA GLN A 80 -16.41 7.51 -10.04
C GLN A 80 -15.91 7.08 -8.65
N PHE A 81 -15.80 5.77 -8.39
CA PHE A 81 -15.22 5.25 -7.15
C PHE A 81 -13.77 5.73 -6.97
N VAL A 82 -12.91 5.58 -7.97
CA VAL A 82 -11.51 6.06 -7.95
C VAL A 82 -11.44 7.56 -7.70
N GLN A 83 -12.31 8.35 -8.36
CA GLN A 83 -12.38 9.80 -8.16
C GLN A 83 -12.82 10.15 -6.72
N ALA A 84 -13.81 9.45 -6.19
CA ALA A 84 -14.29 9.70 -4.82
C ALA A 84 -13.17 9.49 -3.78
N PHE A 85 -12.39 8.40 -3.89
CA PHE A 85 -11.24 8.17 -3.02
C PHE A 85 -10.13 9.23 -3.21
N SER A 86 -9.83 9.63 -4.45
CA SER A 86 -8.84 10.66 -4.72
C SER A 86 -9.24 11.99 -4.08
N ILE A 87 -10.50 12.43 -4.28
CA ILE A 87 -11.03 13.68 -3.71
C ILE A 87 -11.10 13.60 -2.18
N ALA A 88 -11.51 12.46 -1.62
CA ALA A 88 -11.55 12.27 -0.18
C ALA A 88 -10.16 12.39 0.43
N GLY A 89 -9.16 11.73 -0.18
CA GLY A 89 -7.77 11.80 0.25
C GLY A 89 -7.21 13.23 0.25
N GLU A 90 -7.46 13.98 -0.82
CA GLU A 90 -7.07 15.40 -0.88
C GLU A 90 -7.68 16.23 0.26
N LYS A 91 -8.96 16.01 0.55
CA LYS A 91 -9.67 16.74 1.62
C LYS A 91 -9.14 16.46 3.03
N ILE A 92 -8.71 15.24 3.29
CA ILE A 92 -8.18 14.82 4.61
C ILE A 92 -6.66 14.95 4.70
N GLY A 93 -5.99 15.34 3.60
CA GLY A 93 -4.53 15.43 3.52
C GLY A 93 -3.82 14.08 3.57
N GLN A 94 -4.48 13.02 3.09
CA GLN A 94 -3.95 11.65 3.02
C GLN A 94 -4.24 11.08 1.64
N THR A 95 -3.20 10.70 0.89
CA THR A 95 -3.41 10.21 -0.47
C THR A 95 -3.73 8.73 -0.52
N PHE A 96 -4.67 8.35 -1.39
CA PHE A 96 -4.92 6.97 -1.81
C PHE A 96 -4.16 6.60 -3.09
N ARG A 97 -3.41 7.52 -3.68
CA ARG A 97 -2.71 7.40 -4.96
C ARG A 97 -1.22 7.09 -4.82
N VAL A 98 -0.85 6.36 -3.78
CA VAL A 98 0.55 6.06 -3.44
C VAL A 98 1.27 5.37 -4.61
N VAL A 99 0.60 4.41 -5.25
CA VAL A 99 1.12 3.64 -6.39
C VAL A 99 1.10 4.48 -7.66
N GLU A 100 -0.04 5.10 -7.99
CA GLU A 100 -0.22 5.90 -9.21
C GLU A 100 0.75 7.08 -9.28
N ASP A 101 1.01 7.70 -8.16
CA ASP A 101 1.90 8.86 -8.07
C ASP A 101 3.38 8.45 -7.85
N GLY A 102 3.64 7.15 -7.72
CA GLY A 102 4.98 6.58 -7.53
C GLY A 102 5.66 7.04 -6.24
N LEU A 103 4.89 7.28 -5.18
CA LEU A 103 5.41 7.81 -3.92
C LEU A 103 6.36 6.86 -3.23
N GLN A 104 6.18 5.54 -3.39
CA GLN A 104 7.05 4.52 -2.83
C GLN A 104 8.49 4.72 -3.32
N THR A 105 8.71 4.63 -4.61
CA THR A 105 10.05 4.75 -5.22
C THR A 105 10.66 6.14 -5.00
N LYS A 106 9.85 7.20 -5.10
CA LYS A 106 10.32 8.58 -4.90
C LYS A 106 10.73 8.82 -3.45
N GLY A 107 9.87 8.46 -2.51
CA GLY A 107 10.10 8.68 -1.08
C GLY A 107 11.26 7.85 -0.53
N MET A 108 11.36 6.57 -0.93
CA MET A 108 12.49 5.72 -0.56
C MET A 108 13.83 6.30 -1.06
N LYS A 109 13.90 6.72 -2.33
CA LYS A 109 15.10 7.37 -2.88
C LYS A 109 15.46 8.65 -2.12
N ALA A 110 14.48 9.48 -1.82
CA ALA A 110 14.69 10.73 -1.09
C ALA A 110 15.15 10.49 0.36
N ALA A 111 14.70 9.39 0.99
CA ALA A 111 15.12 9.00 2.33
C ALA A 111 16.53 8.40 2.39
N GLY A 112 17.11 7.97 1.25
CA GLY A 112 18.46 7.43 1.16
C GLY A 112 18.55 5.92 0.91
N PHE A 113 17.43 5.24 0.68
CA PHE A 113 17.44 3.83 0.29
C PHE A 113 18.13 3.65 -1.06
N VAL A 114 18.90 2.57 -1.19
CA VAL A 114 19.63 2.16 -2.39
C VAL A 114 19.14 0.79 -2.86
N ASP A 115 19.54 0.36 -4.03
CA ASP A 115 19.24 -0.96 -4.61
C ASP A 115 17.73 -1.28 -4.62
N LEU A 116 16.92 -0.28 -5.00
CA LEU A 116 15.47 -0.39 -5.05
C LEU A 116 15.02 -1.34 -6.16
N GLU A 117 14.23 -2.33 -5.78
CA GLU A 117 13.53 -3.22 -6.71
C GLU A 117 12.03 -2.92 -6.65
N GLU A 118 11.40 -2.68 -7.80
CA GLU A 118 9.96 -2.49 -7.91
C GLU A 118 9.33 -3.67 -8.64
N LYS A 119 8.30 -4.27 -8.02
CA LYS A 119 7.56 -5.39 -8.61
C LYS A 119 6.06 -5.06 -8.66
N ILE A 120 5.54 -4.97 -9.88
CA ILE A 120 4.12 -4.75 -10.11
C ILE A 120 3.42 -6.08 -10.36
N LEU A 121 2.48 -6.42 -9.48
CA LEU A 121 1.63 -7.60 -9.60
C LEU A 121 0.23 -7.17 -10.00
N ARG A 122 -0.29 -7.74 -11.10
CA ARG A 122 -1.68 -7.52 -11.50
C ARG A 122 -2.56 -8.53 -10.79
N CYS A 123 -3.50 -8.03 -9.98
CA CYS A 123 -4.47 -8.85 -9.30
C CYS A 123 -5.78 -8.87 -10.12
N PRO A 124 -6.22 -10.03 -10.58
CA PRO A 124 -7.49 -10.15 -11.29
C PRO A 124 -8.66 -9.94 -10.33
N LEU A 125 -9.78 -9.42 -10.82
CA LEU A 125 -11.05 -9.37 -10.13
C LEU A 125 -12.04 -10.33 -10.80
N GLY A 126 -12.57 -11.29 -10.05
CA GLY A 126 -13.51 -12.29 -10.54
C GLY A 126 -12.86 -13.54 -11.16
N SER A 127 -13.67 -14.44 -11.69
CA SER A 127 -13.28 -15.79 -12.12
C SER A 127 -12.83 -15.91 -13.60
N TRP A 128 -12.54 -14.80 -14.24
CA TRP A 128 -12.24 -14.76 -15.69
C TRP A 128 -10.86 -15.35 -16.09
N PRO A 129 -9.80 -15.37 -15.27
CA PRO A 129 -8.53 -15.98 -15.67
C PRO A 129 -8.68 -17.46 -15.98
N THR A 130 -7.95 -17.91 -17.00
CA THR A 130 -7.85 -19.34 -17.35
C THR A 130 -6.89 -20.08 -16.45
N ASP A 131 -5.86 -19.39 -15.92
CA ASP A 131 -4.93 -19.94 -14.94
C ASP A 131 -5.67 -20.23 -13.62
N PRO A 132 -5.59 -21.46 -13.07
CA PRO A 132 -6.33 -21.84 -11.87
C PRO A 132 -5.95 -21.03 -10.63
N GLN A 133 -4.67 -20.65 -10.46
CA GLN A 133 -4.21 -19.88 -9.32
C GLN A 133 -4.72 -18.44 -9.40
N LEU A 134 -4.57 -17.79 -10.56
CA LEU A 134 -5.09 -16.45 -10.79
C LEU A 134 -6.60 -16.38 -10.68
N LYS A 135 -7.31 -17.42 -11.14
CA LYS A 135 -8.75 -17.52 -10.97
C LYS A 135 -9.16 -17.56 -9.51
N GLN A 136 -8.44 -18.31 -8.68
CA GLN A 136 -8.69 -18.37 -7.24
C GLN A 136 -8.39 -17.03 -6.57
N VAL A 137 -7.28 -16.38 -6.90
CA VAL A 137 -6.95 -15.03 -6.43
C VAL A 137 -8.06 -14.05 -6.80
N GLY A 138 -8.56 -14.09 -8.05
CA GLY A 138 -9.62 -13.20 -8.50
C GLY A 138 -10.96 -13.41 -7.79
N LEU A 139 -11.30 -14.64 -7.45
CA LEU A 139 -12.48 -14.95 -6.64
C LEU A 139 -12.34 -14.41 -5.21
N MET A 140 -11.19 -14.63 -4.57
CA MET A 140 -10.92 -14.10 -3.23
C MET A 140 -10.94 -12.57 -3.19
N MET A 141 -10.35 -11.92 -4.20
CA MET A 141 -10.38 -10.46 -4.29
C MET A 141 -11.80 -9.92 -4.49
N ASN A 142 -12.64 -10.62 -5.23
CA ASN A 142 -14.05 -10.26 -5.40
C ASN A 142 -14.80 -10.32 -4.06
N GLU A 143 -14.58 -11.36 -3.25
CA GLU A 143 -15.18 -11.48 -1.91
C GLU A 143 -14.70 -10.37 -0.97
N VAL A 144 -13.41 -10.03 -0.98
CA VAL A 144 -12.87 -8.94 -0.18
C VAL A 144 -13.53 -7.62 -0.54
N LEU A 145 -13.63 -7.30 -1.85
CA LEU A 145 -14.25 -6.04 -2.29
C LEU A 145 -15.75 -5.98 -1.99
N LEU A 146 -16.50 -7.06 -2.24
CA LEU A 146 -17.94 -7.05 -2.01
C LEU A 146 -18.28 -7.11 -0.51
N GLY A 147 -17.46 -7.81 0.28
CA GLY A 147 -17.68 -7.94 1.72
C GLY A 147 -17.46 -6.66 2.50
N ASP A 148 -16.71 -5.72 1.94
CA ASP A 148 -16.33 -4.47 2.64
C ASP A 148 -17.01 -3.21 2.08
N LEU A 149 -17.82 -3.35 1.03
CA LEU A 149 -18.54 -2.21 0.43
C LEU A 149 -19.50 -1.51 1.40
N GLU A 150 -20.03 -2.19 2.41
CA GLU A 150 -20.91 -1.65 3.43
C GLU A 150 -20.17 -1.28 4.74
N GLY A 151 -18.91 -1.70 4.88
CA GLY A 151 -18.09 -1.49 6.08
C GLY A 151 -17.13 -0.31 6.01
N MET A 152 -17.01 0.31 4.83
CA MET A 152 -16.17 1.50 4.60
C MET A 152 -16.92 2.80 4.82
#